data_16cfe3245a1fd7f0ebcf9d03e6a2653c
#
_entry.id   16cfe3245a1fd7f0ebcf9d03e6a2653c
#
_cell.length_a   1.000
_cell.length_b   1.000
_cell.length_c   1.000
_cell.angle_alpha   90.00
_cell.angle_beta   90.00
_cell.angle_gamma   90.00
#
_symmetry.space_group_name_H-M   'P 1'
#
loop_
_entity.id
_entity.type
_entity.pdbx_description
1 polymer ?
#
loop_
_entity_poly.entity_id
_entity_poly.type
_entity_poly.pdbx_seq_one_letter_code
_entity_poly.pdbx_strand_id
1 'polypeptide(L)'
;GANAFALPSGIILVTDALIALAGDDEEILGVLAHELGHVHARHGLRLMMEGSIVGLATAWYIGDVSTVLAGLPAALSKARYSRAFETEADEFAAHMLRANGIAPARLADILARMEASRARMHPDDGKSGNSPVDYFSSHPLSVERIRRLRGG
;
A
#
# COMPACT_ATOMS: atom_id res chain seq x y z
N GLY A 1 11.09 -8.28 4.15
CA GLY A 1 10.46 -8.73 2.93
C GLY A 1 10.50 -7.68 1.84
N ALA A 2 10.06 -8.05 0.64
CA ALA A 2 9.88 -7.12 -0.47
C ALA A 2 8.78 -6.11 -0.10
N ASN A 3 9.10 -4.80 -0.14
CA ASN A 3 8.18 -3.75 0.27
C ASN A 3 8.53 -2.41 -0.39
N ALA A 4 7.50 -1.56 -0.54
CA ALA A 4 7.63 -0.14 -0.83
C ALA A 4 6.57 0.61 -0.03
N PHE A 5 6.79 1.87 0.28
CA PHE A 5 5.80 2.71 0.93
C PHE A 5 6.10 4.19 0.74
N ALA A 6 5.05 4.97 0.61
CA ALA A 6 5.11 6.41 0.50
C ALA A 6 4.90 7.08 1.86
N LEU A 7 5.79 8.01 2.19
CA LEU A 7 5.62 8.88 3.37
C LEU A 7 4.72 10.08 3.02
N PRO A 8 4.03 10.66 4.01
CA PRO A 8 3.24 11.89 3.79
C PRO A 8 4.05 13.07 3.26
N SER A 9 5.37 13.04 3.45
CA SER A 9 6.32 14.02 2.90
C SER A 9 6.53 13.90 1.38
N GLY A 10 6.02 12.83 0.74
CA GLY A 10 6.25 12.52 -0.67
C GLY A 10 7.49 11.67 -0.93
N ILE A 11 8.24 11.29 0.10
CA ILE A 11 9.37 10.36 -0.04
C ILE A 11 8.82 8.95 -0.20
N ILE A 12 9.29 8.24 -1.24
CA ILE A 12 8.98 6.82 -1.45
C ILE A 12 10.22 6.01 -1.07
N LEU A 13 10.02 5.03 -0.20
CA LEU A 13 11.05 4.09 0.23
C LEU A 13 10.80 2.74 -0.44
N VAL A 14 11.87 2.13 -0.94
CA VAL A 14 11.84 0.80 -1.58
C VAL A 14 12.87 -0.07 -0.90
N THR A 15 12.53 -1.31 -0.60
CA THR A 15 13.47 -2.25 0.01
C THR A 15 14.34 -2.94 -1.04
N ASP A 16 15.58 -3.24 -0.69
CA ASP A 16 16.48 -4.04 -1.55
C ASP A 16 15.86 -5.39 -1.92
N ALA A 17 15.06 -5.96 -1.02
CA ALA A 17 14.35 -7.21 -1.27
C ALA A 17 13.28 -7.08 -2.39
N LEU A 18 12.64 -5.92 -2.56
CA LEU A 18 11.74 -5.66 -3.69
C LEU A 18 12.54 -5.56 -4.99
N ILE A 19 13.64 -4.82 -4.98
CA ILE A 19 14.52 -4.67 -6.14
C ILE A 19 15.05 -6.03 -6.58
N ALA A 20 15.51 -6.85 -5.63
CA ALA A 20 16.01 -8.20 -5.93
C ALA A 20 14.93 -9.19 -6.42
N LEU A 21 13.65 -8.94 -6.07
CA LEU A 21 12.53 -9.78 -6.47
C LEU A 21 12.00 -9.43 -7.86
N ALA A 22 12.15 -8.18 -8.29
CA ALA A 22 11.65 -7.68 -9.56
C ALA A 22 12.28 -8.44 -10.74
N GLY A 23 11.51 -8.72 -11.76
CA GLY A 23 11.97 -9.38 -12.98
C GLY A 23 12.67 -8.42 -13.94
N ASP A 24 12.27 -7.16 -13.90
CA ASP A 24 12.84 -6.06 -14.69
C ASP A 24 12.56 -4.70 -14.04
N ASP A 25 13.13 -3.63 -14.61
CA ASP A 25 12.97 -2.27 -14.11
C ASP A 25 11.52 -1.76 -14.25
N GLU A 26 10.76 -2.24 -15.25
CA GLU A 26 9.37 -1.82 -15.47
C GLU A 26 8.46 -2.30 -14.33
N GLU A 27 8.75 -3.46 -13.72
CA GLU A 27 8.06 -3.93 -12.53
C GLU A 27 8.30 -2.99 -11.34
N ILE A 28 9.54 -2.50 -11.14
CA ILE A 28 9.87 -1.53 -10.10
C ILE A 28 9.15 -0.20 -10.37
N LEU A 29 9.18 0.27 -11.62
CA LEU A 29 8.47 1.48 -12.03
C LEU A 29 6.96 1.36 -11.81
N GLY A 30 6.40 0.16 -11.98
CA GLY A 30 5.01 -0.13 -11.65
C GLY A 30 4.67 0.15 -10.18
N VAL A 31 5.48 -0.37 -9.26
CA VAL A 31 5.31 -0.13 -7.83
C VAL A 31 5.51 1.35 -7.49
N LEU A 32 6.55 1.98 -8.02
CA LEU A 32 6.81 3.41 -7.79
C LEU A 32 5.66 4.29 -8.30
N ALA A 33 5.07 3.97 -9.44
CA ALA A 33 3.91 4.69 -9.97
C ALA A 33 2.68 4.54 -9.06
N HIS A 34 2.47 3.35 -8.46
CA HIS A 34 1.41 3.10 -7.50
C HIS A 34 1.61 3.91 -6.21
N GLU A 35 2.83 3.87 -5.63
CA GLU A 35 3.16 4.67 -4.45
C GLU A 35 3.01 6.18 -4.72
N LEU A 36 3.41 6.63 -5.92
CA LEU A 36 3.22 8.01 -6.33
C LEU A 36 1.72 8.37 -6.46
N GLY A 37 0.87 7.42 -6.83
CA GLY A 37 -0.58 7.56 -6.80
C GLY A 37 -1.10 7.85 -5.38
N HIS A 38 -0.61 7.13 -4.38
CA HIS A 38 -0.93 7.40 -2.97
C HIS A 38 -0.48 8.79 -2.52
N VAL A 39 0.71 9.23 -2.93
CA VAL A 39 1.22 10.58 -2.65
C VAL A 39 0.35 11.64 -3.34
N HIS A 40 0.07 11.46 -4.63
CA HIS A 40 -0.73 12.40 -5.44
C HIS A 40 -2.12 12.61 -4.85
N ALA A 41 -2.82 11.53 -4.52
CA ALA A 41 -4.14 11.55 -3.92
C ALA A 41 -4.14 11.87 -2.41
N ARG A 42 -2.95 12.06 -1.82
CA ARG A 42 -2.75 12.34 -0.38
C ARG A 42 -3.42 11.31 0.54
N HIS A 43 -3.41 10.04 0.15
CA HIS A 43 -4.08 8.97 0.89
C HIS A 43 -3.59 8.85 2.33
N GLY A 44 -2.29 8.97 2.58
CA GLY A 44 -1.72 8.97 3.92
C GLY A 44 -2.29 10.10 4.80
N LEU A 45 -2.42 11.31 4.26
CA LEU A 45 -3.01 12.44 4.97
C LEU A 45 -4.52 12.22 5.23
N ARG A 46 -5.25 11.70 4.23
CA ARG A 46 -6.69 11.38 4.38
C ARG A 46 -6.92 10.36 5.48
N LEU A 47 -6.11 9.28 5.54
CA LEU A 47 -6.15 8.30 6.63
C LEU A 47 -5.87 8.92 8.00
N MET A 48 -4.88 9.82 8.08
CA MET A 48 -4.58 10.53 9.33
C MET A 48 -5.77 11.39 9.78
N MET A 49 -6.42 12.08 8.86
CA MET A 49 -7.60 12.90 9.16
C MET A 49 -8.78 12.03 9.59
N GLU A 50 -9.07 10.94 8.88
CA GLU A 50 -10.14 10.01 9.24
C GLU A 50 -9.90 9.40 10.63
N GLY A 51 -8.68 8.95 10.91
CA GLY A 51 -8.29 8.43 12.23
C GLY A 51 -8.38 9.48 13.33
N SER A 52 -8.03 10.73 13.03
CA SER A 52 -8.12 11.85 13.99
C SER A 52 -9.57 12.21 14.33
N ILE A 53 -10.47 12.20 13.35
CA ILE A 53 -11.89 12.46 13.58
C ILE A 53 -12.49 11.39 14.50
N VAL A 54 -12.23 10.12 14.21
CA VAL A 54 -12.70 9.01 15.05
C VAL A 54 -12.08 9.09 16.45
N GLY A 55 -10.77 9.39 16.52
CA GLY A 55 -10.05 9.55 17.78
C GLY A 55 -10.62 10.68 18.63
N LEU A 56 -10.88 11.86 18.05
CA LEU A 56 -11.48 13.01 18.75
C LEU A 56 -12.90 12.72 19.22
N ALA A 57 -13.72 12.07 18.39
CA ALA A 57 -15.08 11.69 18.79
C ALA A 57 -15.05 10.69 19.95
N THR A 58 -14.12 9.73 19.94
CA THR A 58 -13.92 8.78 21.03
C THR A 58 -13.44 9.48 22.29
N ALA A 59 -12.47 10.39 22.16
CA ALA A 59 -11.96 11.20 23.28
C ALA A 59 -13.03 12.06 23.92
N TRP A 60 -13.88 12.67 23.11
CA TRP A 60 -15.04 13.42 23.60
C TRP A 60 -16.00 12.56 24.42
N TYR A 61 -16.27 11.33 23.95
CA TYR A 61 -17.19 10.40 24.62
C TYR A 61 -16.61 9.82 25.90
N ILE A 62 -15.31 9.48 25.90
CA ILE A 62 -14.61 8.85 27.04
C ILE A 62 -14.04 9.91 28.01
N GLY A 63 -13.85 11.17 27.55
CA GLY A 63 -13.29 12.26 28.34
C GLY A 63 -11.76 12.25 28.48
N ASP A 64 -11.05 11.41 27.72
CA ASP A 64 -9.58 11.31 27.75
C ASP A 64 -8.95 11.46 26.37
N VAL A 65 -8.49 12.67 26.06
CA VAL A 65 -7.80 13.01 24.81
C VAL A 65 -6.36 12.45 24.79
N SER A 66 -5.73 12.33 25.95
CA SER A 66 -4.30 11.96 26.06
C SER A 66 -4.06 10.54 25.57
N THR A 67 -4.92 9.61 25.95
CA THR A 67 -4.86 8.20 25.52
C THR A 67 -5.02 8.06 24.00
N VAL A 68 -5.91 8.86 23.40
CA VAL A 68 -6.12 8.86 21.94
C VAL A 68 -4.88 9.36 21.21
N LEU A 69 -4.30 10.49 21.66
CA LEU A 69 -3.10 11.05 21.05
C LEU A 69 -1.89 10.09 21.19
N ALA A 70 -1.74 9.43 22.31
CA ALA A 70 -0.68 8.43 22.52
C ALA A 70 -0.84 7.20 21.62
N GLY A 71 -2.06 6.82 21.26
CA GLY A 71 -2.37 5.68 20.39
C GLY A 71 -2.22 5.95 18.88
N LEU A 72 -2.20 7.22 18.45
CA LEU A 72 -2.14 7.60 17.03
C LEU A 72 -0.97 6.98 16.25
N PRO A 73 0.30 6.99 16.73
CA PRO A 73 1.39 6.39 16.01
C PRO A 73 1.20 4.88 15.75
N ALA A 74 0.68 4.17 16.74
CA ALA A 74 0.41 2.73 16.63
C ALA A 74 -0.79 2.43 15.70
N ALA A 75 -1.80 3.28 15.69
CA ALA A 75 -2.94 3.17 14.78
C ALA A 75 -2.52 3.41 13.32
N LEU A 76 -1.68 4.41 13.07
CA LEU A 76 -1.15 4.72 11.74
C LEU A 76 -0.26 3.59 11.19
N SER A 77 0.56 2.94 12.05
CA SER A 77 1.40 1.82 11.63
C SER A 77 0.60 0.57 11.26
N LYS A 78 -0.66 0.48 11.67
CA LYS A 78 -1.60 -0.61 11.34
C LYS A 78 -2.65 -0.22 10.33
N ALA A 79 -2.63 1.03 9.86
CA ALA A 79 -3.60 1.53 8.91
C ALA A 79 -3.46 0.79 7.57
N ARG A 80 -4.60 0.33 7.06
CA ARG A 80 -4.71 -0.26 5.73
C ARG A 80 -5.38 0.74 4.81
N TYR A 81 -4.86 0.87 3.62
CA TYR A 81 -5.56 1.62 2.59
C TYR A 81 -6.89 0.93 2.25
N SER A 82 -7.92 1.74 2.06
CA SER A 82 -9.22 1.22 1.63
C SER A 82 -9.13 0.69 0.21
N ARG A 83 -10.05 -0.21 -0.18
CA ARG A 83 -10.13 -0.68 -1.57
C ARG A 83 -10.31 0.47 -2.57
N ALA A 84 -10.97 1.55 -2.17
CA ALA A 84 -11.15 2.74 -3.00
C ALA A 84 -9.80 3.45 -3.22
N PHE A 85 -8.98 3.61 -2.19
CA PHE A 85 -7.65 4.21 -2.29
C PHE A 85 -6.70 3.37 -3.15
N GLU A 86 -6.75 2.03 -3.01
CA GLU A 86 -5.98 1.13 -3.87
C GLU A 86 -6.41 1.24 -5.34
N THR A 87 -7.72 1.35 -5.59
CA THR A 87 -8.22 1.55 -6.96
C THR A 87 -7.74 2.87 -7.55
N GLU A 88 -7.83 3.97 -6.81
CA GLU A 88 -7.37 5.29 -7.23
C GLU A 88 -5.85 5.30 -7.52
N ALA A 89 -5.04 4.65 -6.68
CA ALA A 89 -3.61 4.50 -6.89
C ALA A 89 -3.28 3.60 -8.09
N ASP A 90 -4.00 2.48 -8.28
CA ASP A 90 -3.83 1.60 -9.45
C ASP A 90 -4.20 2.31 -10.76
N GLU A 91 -5.26 3.10 -10.79
CA GLU A 91 -5.67 3.88 -11.97
C GLU A 91 -4.64 4.94 -12.32
N PHE A 92 -4.12 5.65 -11.31
CA PHE A 92 -3.04 6.61 -11.49
C PHE A 92 -1.79 5.92 -12.05
N ALA A 93 -1.38 4.80 -11.45
CA ALA A 93 -0.23 4.02 -11.90
C ALA A 93 -0.41 3.55 -13.34
N ALA A 94 -1.56 2.98 -13.68
CA ALA A 94 -1.86 2.50 -15.03
C ALA A 94 -1.82 3.64 -16.07
N HIS A 95 -2.35 4.82 -15.71
CA HIS A 95 -2.27 6.00 -16.58
C HIS A 95 -0.82 6.43 -16.80
N MET A 96 -0.05 6.55 -15.74
CA MET A 96 1.35 6.97 -15.78
C MET A 96 2.23 5.99 -16.57
N LEU A 97 2.05 4.68 -16.34
CA LEU A 97 2.78 3.64 -17.07
C LEU A 97 2.49 3.69 -18.56
N ARG A 98 1.21 3.77 -18.97
CA ARG A 98 0.82 3.88 -20.38
C ARG A 98 1.39 5.12 -21.04
N ALA A 99 1.41 6.27 -20.37
CA ALA A 99 1.98 7.51 -20.87
C ALA A 99 3.49 7.41 -21.15
N ASN A 100 4.18 6.46 -20.49
CA ASN A 100 5.59 6.17 -20.67
C ASN A 100 5.86 4.90 -21.52
N GLY A 101 4.85 4.36 -22.20
CA GLY A 101 4.99 3.18 -23.06
C GLY A 101 5.14 1.85 -22.29
N ILE A 102 4.86 1.84 -20.99
CA ILE A 102 4.97 0.66 -20.11
C ILE A 102 3.57 0.04 -19.94
N ALA A 103 3.50 -1.27 -20.05
CA ALA A 103 2.25 -2.00 -19.82
C ALA A 103 1.87 -1.99 -18.33
N PRO A 104 0.64 -1.60 -17.93
CA PRO A 104 0.19 -1.68 -16.53
C PRO A 104 0.27 -3.10 -15.94
N ALA A 105 0.27 -4.13 -16.78
CA ALA A 105 0.49 -5.52 -16.39
C ALA A 105 1.80 -5.71 -15.60
N ARG A 106 2.82 -4.87 -15.78
CA ARG A 106 4.08 -4.92 -15.02
C ARG A 106 3.85 -4.76 -13.51
N LEU A 107 2.96 -3.85 -13.13
CA LEU A 107 2.54 -3.75 -11.73
C LEU A 107 1.84 -5.03 -11.25
N ALA A 108 0.97 -5.63 -12.06
CA ALA A 108 0.33 -6.90 -11.70
C ALA A 108 1.34 -8.05 -11.54
N ASP A 109 2.38 -8.08 -12.38
CA ASP A 109 3.39 -9.13 -12.36
C ASP A 109 4.24 -9.07 -11.09
N ILE A 110 4.73 -7.89 -10.69
CA ILE A 110 5.48 -7.75 -9.42
C ILE A 110 4.59 -8.05 -8.21
N LEU A 111 3.32 -7.61 -8.18
CA LEU A 111 2.40 -7.93 -7.10
C LEU A 111 2.20 -9.45 -6.97
N ALA A 112 2.06 -10.17 -8.08
CA ALA A 112 1.95 -11.63 -8.07
C ALA A 112 3.25 -12.30 -7.57
N ARG A 113 4.44 -11.78 -7.93
CA ARG A 113 5.73 -12.26 -7.43
C ARG A 113 5.88 -12.05 -5.93
N MET A 114 5.49 -10.87 -5.43
CA MET A 114 5.51 -10.55 -4.01
C MET A 114 4.62 -11.50 -3.22
N GLU A 115 3.40 -11.77 -3.71
CA GLU A 115 2.48 -12.71 -3.08
C GLU A 115 3.02 -14.14 -3.09
N ALA A 116 3.57 -14.60 -4.21
CA ALA A 116 4.21 -15.92 -4.30
C ALA A 116 5.44 -16.04 -3.39
N SER A 117 6.21 -14.98 -3.22
CA SER A 117 7.34 -14.94 -2.28
C SER A 117 6.88 -15.00 -0.84
N ARG A 118 5.83 -14.26 -0.49
CA ARG A 118 5.20 -14.28 0.84
C ARG A 118 4.70 -15.68 1.20
N ALA A 119 3.95 -16.31 0.30
CA ALA A 119 3.41 -17.65 0.52
C ALA A 119 4.51 -18.71 0.75
N ARG A 120 5.68 -18.54 0.12
CA ARG A 120 6.84 -19.45 0.34
C ARG A 120 7.50 -19.23 1.69
N MET A 121 7.55 -17.98 2.19
CA MET A 121 8.18 -17.66 3.49
C MET A 121 7.29 -18.01 4.68
N HIS A 122 5.97 -18.05 4.49
CA HIS A 122 4.98 -18.29 5.53
C HIS A 122 3.94 -19.34 5.11
N PRO A 123 4.33 -20.61 4.92
CA PRO A 123 3.43 -21.66 4.41
C PRO A 123 2.26 -21.99 5.34
N ASP A 124 2.40 -21.75 6.65
CA ASP A 124 1.38 -22.07 7.66
C ASP A 124 0.45 -20.90 8.03
N ASP A 125 0.77 -19.68 7.59
CA ASP A 125 -0.03 -18.50 7.91
C ASP A 125 -1.17 -18.29 6.90
N GLY A 126 -2.09 -19.22 6.82
CA GLY A 126 -3.34 -19.07 6.05
C GLY A 126 -4.23 -17.89 6.49
N LYS A 127 -3.79 -17.16 7.53
CA LYS A 127 -4.40 -15.93 8.04
C LYS A 127 -3.33 -15.07 8.70
N SER A 128 -3.00 -13.97 8.08
CA SER A 128 -2.35 -12.83 8.71
C SER A 128 -0.92 -12.55 8.30
N GLY A 129 -0.81 -11.82 7.22
CA GLY A 129 0.30 -10.88 7.06
C GLY A 129 0.19 -9.76 8.10
N ASN A 130 0.39 -10.06 9.37
CA ASN A 130 0.42 -9.06 10.45
C ASN A 130 1.85 -8.59 10.77
N SER A 131 2.79 -8.87 9.88
CA SER A 131 4.09 -8.20 9.95
C SER A 131 3.92 -6.77 9.44
N PRO A 132 4.24 -5.74 10.24
CA PRO A 132 4.20 -4.34 9.79
C PRO A 132 5.19 -4.06 8.64
N VAL A 133 5.96 -5.05 8.22
CA VAL A 133 6.94 -5.01 7.12
C VAL A 133 6.42 -5.71 5.86
N ASP A 134 5.19 -6.20 5.85
CA ASP A 134 4.58 -6.84 4.69
C ASP A 134 3.80 -5.81 3.85
N TYR A 135 4.13 -5.68 2.56
CA TYR A 135 3.46 -4.79 1.60
C TYR A 135 1.94 -4.95 1.64
N PHE A 136 1.45 -6.19 1.64
CA PHE A 136 0.01 -6.48 1.63
C PHE A 136 -0.69 -6.21 2.97
N SER A 137 0.06 -5.89 4.02
CA SER A 137 -0.56 -5.42 5.27
C SER A 137 -1.16 -4.02 5.12
N SER A 138 -0.55 -3.16 4.33
CA SER A 138 -1.04 -1.81 4.00
C SER A 138 -1.78 -1.75 2.66
N HIS A 139 -1.38 -2.57 1.66
CA HIS A 139 -1.92 -2.60 0.30
C HIS A 139 -2.60 -3.94 0.01
N PRO A 140 -3.87 -4.15 0.39
CA PRO A 140 -4.54 -5.42 0.21
C PRO A 140 -4.59 -5.85 -1.26
N LEU A 141 -4.04 -7.03 -1.55
CA LEU A 141 -4.14 -7.61 -2.87
C LEU A 141 -5.54 -8.20 -3.08
N SER A 142 -6.09 -8.02 -4.27
CA SER A 142 -7.30 -8.70 -4.70
C SER A 142 -7.18 -9.20 -6.15
N VAL A 143 -7.89 -10.26 -6.45
CA VAL A 143 -7.97 -10.80 -7.83
C VAL A 143 -8.47 -9.74 -8.80
N GLU A 144 -9.35 -8.87 -8.34
CA GLU A 144 -9.91 -7.78 -9.15
C GLU A 144 -8.84 -6.73 -9.53
N ARG A 145 -7.92 -6.39 -8.62
CA ARG A 145 -6.79 -5.49 -8.92
C ARG A 145 -5.92 -6.08 -10.03
N ILE A 146 -5.51 -7.33 -9.87
CA ILE A 146 -4.69 -8.04 -10.86
C ILE A 146 -5.37 -8.08 -12.23
N ARG A 147 -6.68 -8.38 -12.27
CA ARG A 147 -7.45 -8.43 -13.51
C ARG A 147 -7.47 -7.08 -14.21
N ARG A 148 -7.79 -6.00 -13.49
CA ARG A 148 -7.84 -4.64 -14.06
C ARG A 148 -6.48 -4.20 -14.61
N LEU A 149 -5.40 -4.46 -13.89
CA LEU A 149 -4.04 -4.11 -14.33
C LEU A 149 -3.60 -4.89 -15.57
N ARG A 150 -4.10 -6.12 -15.77
CA ARG A 150 -3.77 -6.96 -16.93
C ARG A 150 -4.61 -6.69 -18.18
N GLY A 151 -5.52 -5.80 -18.13
CA GLY A 151 -6.26 -5.40 -19.34
C GLY A 151 -7.74 -5.76 -19.30
N GLY A 152 -8.33 -5.67 -18.14
CA GLY A 152 -9.77 -5.59 -18.02
C GLY A 152 -10.30 -4.28 -18.55
#